data_c50a69b7acb596b816155850e00cb50f
#
_entry.id   c50a69b7acb596b816155850e00cb50f
#
_cell.length_a   1.000
_cell.length_b   1.000
_cell.length_c   1.000
_cell.angle_alpha   90.00
_cell.angle_beta   90.00
_cell.angle_gamma   90.00
#
_symmetry.space_group_name_H-M   'P 1'
#
loop_
_entity.id
_entity.type
_entity.pdbx_description
1 polymer ?
#
loop_
_entity_poly.entity_id
_entity_poly.type
_entity_poly.pdbx_seq_one_letter_code
_entity_poly.pdbx_strand_id
1 'polypeptide(L)'
;MKKIINKNILIKKLHHNAYRCHDSEITRDFYEGFLGLPLVEAFEINVTQTGRASKVLHTFYAMRDNSYLAFFEAPNMPFLFKEQHDFDMHIALQVD
;
A
#
# COMPACT_ATOMS: atom_id res chain seq x y z
N MET A 1 17.94 16.42 20.57
CA MET A 1 16.89 15.41 20.68
C MET A 1 17.45 14.19 21.40
N LYS A 2 16.76 13.72 22.42
CA LYS A 2 17.13 12.50 23.10
C LYS A 2 16.69 11.28 22.29
N LYS A 3 17.59 10.33 22.10
CA LYS A 3 17.25 9.04 21.51
C LYS A 3 16.80 8.09 22.61
N ILE A 4 15.63 7.49 22.41
CA ILE A 4 15.15 6.43 23.27
C ILE A 4 15.27 5.13 22.52
N ILE A 5 16.07 4.20 23.03
CA ILE A 5 16.25 2.89 22.40
C ILE A 5 15.56 1.86 23.27
N ASN A 6 14.53 1.22 22.73
CA ASN A 6 13.86 0.10 23.38
C ASN A 6 14.42 -1.20 22.80
N LYS A 7 15.25 -1.90 23.59
CA LYS A 7 15.90 -3.12 23.15
C LYS A 7 14.96 -4.32 23.03
N ASN A 8 13.72 -4.18 23.55
CA ASN A 8 12.72 -5.25 23.47
C ASN A 8 11.91 -5.22 22.19
N ILE A 9 12.03 -4.17 21.37
CA ILE A 9 11.33 -4.04 20.12
C ILE A 9 12.35 -4.12 18.99
N LEU A 10 12.27 -5.20 18.21
CA LEU A 10 13.17 -5.43 17.07
C LEU A 10 12.35 -5.36 15.78
N ILE A 11 12.33 -4.19 15.18
CA ILE A 11 11.67 -3.98 13.89
C ILE A 11 12.67 -4.34 12.81
N LYS A 12 12.36 -5.36 12.00
CA LYS A 12 13.26 -5.87 10.98
C LYS A 12 13.26 -5.01 9.71
N LYS A 13 12.08 -4.66 9.26
CA LYS A 13 11.92 -3.93 8.00
C LYS A 13 10.50 -3.41 7.89
N LEU A 14 10.29 -2.58 6.89
CA LEU A 14 8.94 -2.19 6.50
C LEU A 14 8.32 -3.34 5.72
N HIS A 15 7.23 -3.93 6.23
CA HIS A 15 6.54 -5.03 5.55
C HIS A 15 5.80 -4.51 4.32
N HIS A 16 4.94 -3.52 4.52
CA HIS A 16 4.24 -2.90 3.41
C HIS A 16 3.72 -1.52 3.79
N ASN A 17 3.54 -0.69 2.77
CA ASN A 17 2.75 0.54 2.83
C ASN A 17 1.47 0.31 2.05
N ALA A 18 0.39 0.98 2.43
CA ALA A 18 -0.86 0.83 1.72
C ALA A 18 -1.45 2.20 1.39
N TYR A 19 -1.94 2.34 0.17
CA TYR A 19 -2.52 3.59 -0.34
C TYR A 19 -3.86 3.30 -0.99
N ARG A 20 -4.70 4.32 -1.02
CA ARG A 20 -5.96 4.25 -1.75
C ARG A 20 -5.70 4.34 -3.24
N CYS A 21 -6.44 3.58 -4.06
CA CYS A 21 -6.42 3.75 -5.50
C CYS A 21 -7.85 3.80 -6.05
N HIS A 22 -8.00 4.34 -7.27
CA HIS A 22 -9.28 4.44 -7.95
C HIS A 22 -9.70 3.11 -8.56
N ASP A 23 -8.75 2.44 -9.21
CA ASP A 23 -9.02 1.30 -10.07
C ASP A 23 -7.81 0.36 -10.00
N SER A 24 -8.05 -0.85 -9.50
CA SER A 24 -6.98 -1.83 -9.31
C SER A 24 -6.36 -2.29 -10.62
N GLU A 25 -7.12 -2.31 -11.73
CA GLU A 25 -6.56 -2.69 -13.03
C GLU A 25 -5.57 -1.63 -13.54
N ILE A 26 -5.92 -0.36 -13.43
CA ILE A 26 -5.02 0.73 -13.81
C ILE A 26 -3.79 0.73 -12.92
N THR A 27 -3.98 0.51 -11.62
CA THR A 27 -2.87 0.41 -10.67
C THR A 27 -1.94 -0.74 -11.05
N ARG A 28 -2.48 -1.90 -11.41
CA ARG A 28 -1.71 -3.06 -11.83
C ARG A 28 -0.92 -2.79 -13.12
N ASP A 29 -1.55 -2.14 -14.09
CA ASP A 29 -0.89 -1.80 -15.34
C ASP A 29 0.36 -0.94 -15.09
N PHE A 30 0.28 -0.04 -14.13
CA PHE A 30 1.42 0.81 -13.80
C PHE A 30 2.47 0.06 -12.98
N TYR A 31 2.08 -0.54 -11.85
CA TYR A 31 3.07 -1.12 -10.93
C TYR A 31 3.61 -2.46 -11.40
N GLU A 32 2.79 -3.34 -11.94
CA GLU A 32 3.27 -4.59 -12.51
C GLU A 32 3.71 -4.41 -13.96
N GLY A 33 2.86 -3.82 -14.79
CA GLY A 33 3.12 -3.73 -16.22
C GLY A 33 4.27 -2.80 -16.58
N PHE A 34 4.34 -1.64 -15.96
CA PHE A 34 5.37 -0.65 -16.28
C PHE A 34 6.59 -0.77 -15.36
N LEU A 35 6.38 -0.82 -14.05
CA LEU A 35 7.48 -0.85 -13.08
C LEU A 35 8.04 -2.26 -12.82
N GLY A 36 7.32 -3.31 -13.18
CA GLY A 36 7.80 -4.68 -13.03
C GLY A 36 7.66 -5.25 -11.63
N LEU A 37 6.83 -4.68 -10.77
CA LEU A 37 6.55 -5.24 -9.46
C LEU A 37 5.42 -6.28 -9.58
N PRO A 38 5.69 -7.57 -9.39
CA PRO A 38 4.64 -8.57 -9.57
C PRO A 38 3.53 -8.44 -8.53
N LEU A 39 2.30 -8.56 -8.99
CA LEU A 39 1.14 -8.69 -8.11
C LEU A 39 1.17 -10.09 -7.51
N VAL A 40 1.35 -10.19 -6.21
CA VAL A 40 1.52 -11.49 -5.54
C VAL A 40 0.34 -11.88 -4.68
N GLU A 41 -0.50 -10.92 -4.30
CA GLU A 41 -1.66 -11.20 -3.48
C GLU A 41 -2.75 -10.17 -3.74
N ALA A 42 -3.99 -10.64 -3.78
CA ALA A 42 -5.17 -9.81 -3.86
C ALA A 42 -6.29 -10.49 -3.11
N PHE A 43 -6.96 -9.77 -2.23
CA PHE A 43 -8.10 -10.34 -1.52
C PHE A 43 -9.16 -9.28 -1.27
N GLU A 44 -10.39 -9.74 -1.11
CA GLU A 44 -11.55 -8.90 -0.89
C GLU A 44 -11.89 -8.84 0.60
N ILE A 45 -12.13 -7.63 1.09
CA ILE A 45 -12.58 -7.40 2.46
C ILE A 45 -14.03 -6.99 2.38
N ASN A 46 -14.92 -7.80 2.96
CA ASN A 46 -16.36 -7.55 2.89
C ASN A 46 -16.94 -6.90 4.15
N VAL A 47 -16.23 -7.05 5.28
CA VAL A 47 -16.64 -6.48 6.56
C VAL A 47 -15.42 -5.89 7.25
N THR A 48 -15.53 -4.63 7.69
CA THR A 48 -14.45 -3.99 8.44
C THR A 48 -14.42 -4.49 9.88
N GLN A 49 -13.34 -4.18 10.61
CA GLN A 49 -13.22 -4.52 12.03
C GLN A 49 -14.32 -3.89 12.89
N THR A 50 -14.90 -2.79 12.44
CA THR A 50 -16.03 -2.15 13.13
C THR A 50 -17.36 -2.76 12.76
N GLY A 51 -17.39 -3.82 11.96
CA GLY A 51 -18.61 -4.52 11.57
C GLY A 51 -19.36 -3.89 10.41
N ARG A 52 -18.84 -2.83 9.80
CA ARG A 52 -19.51 -2.17 8.68
C ARG A 52 -19.29 -2.97 7.39
N ALA A 53 -20.37 -3.29 6.68
CA ALA A 53 -20.30 -3.96 5.39
C ALA A 53 -19.62 -3.02 4.38
N SER A 54 -18.62 -3.56 3.68
CA SER A 54 -17.92 -2.82 2.63
C SER A 54 -17.35 -3.80 1.62
N LYS A 55 -17.13 -3.30 0.39
CA LYS A 55 -16.43 -4.07 -0.64
C LYS A 55 -15.12 -3.38 -0.91
N VAL A 56 -14.03 -3.97 -0.45
CA VAL A 56 -12.69 -3.41 -0.58
C VAL A 56 -11.78 -4.48 -1.17
N LEU A 57 -11.10 -4.15 -2.25
CA LEU A 57 -10.07 -5.01 -2.81
C LEU A 57 -8.70 -4.53 -2.33
N HIS A 58 -7.94 -5.42 -1.72
CA HIS A 58 -6.60 -5.13 -1.23
C HIS A 58 -5.58 -5.89 -2.06
N THR A 59 -4.65 -5.18 -2.67
CA THR A 59 -3.65 -5.76 -3.58
C THR A 59 -2.25 -5.50 -3.05
N PHE A 60 -1.33 -6.44 -3.34
CA PHE A 60 0.06 -6.38 -2.88
C PHE A 60 1.00 -6.63 -4.05
N TYR A 61 1.96 -5.71 -4.23
CA TYR A 61 3.00 -5.80 -5.25
C TYR A 61 4.34 -6.01 -4.56
N ALA A 62 5.07 -7.05 -4.97
CA ALA A 62 6.28 -7.47 -4.27
C ALA A 62 7.53 -6.75 -4.79
N MET A 63 8.40 -6.39 -3.85
CA MET A 63 9.75 -5.94 -4.14
C MET A 63 10.74 -7.07 -3.82
N ARG A 64 11.99 -6.96 -4.32
CA ARG A 64 12.98 -8.03 -4.18
C ARG A 64 13.37 -8.36 -2.74
N ASP A 65 13.23 -7.38 -1.84
CA ASP A 65 13.56 -7.57 -0.43
C ASP A 65 12.41 -8.15 0.40
N ASN A 66 11.35 -8.63 -0.25
CA ASN A 66 10.15 -9.17 0.40
C ASN A 66 9.37 -8.13 1.19
N SER A 67 9.50 -6.87 0.81
CA SER A 67 8.56 -5.83 1.21
C SER A 67 7.53 -5.64 0.11
N TYR A 68 6.44 -4.95 0.42
CA TYR A 68 5.32 -4.82 -0.51
C TYR A 68 4.81 -3.40 -0.57
N LEU A 69 4.37 -3.03 -1.75
CA LEU A 69 3.56 -1.83 -1.96
C LEU A 69 2.13 -2.31 -2.16
N ALA A 70 1.22 -1.79 -1.35
CA ALA A 70 -0.14 -2.29 -1.31
C ALA A 70 -1.14 -1.18 -1.61
N PHE A 71 -2.32 -1.58 -2.11
CA PHE A 71 -3.38 -0.63 -2.45
C PHE A 71 -4.73 -1.15 -1.99
N PHE A 72 -5.62 -0.19 -1.71
CA PHE A 72 -7.03 -0.45 -1.42
C PHE A 72 -7.89 0.21 -2.49
N GLU A 73 -8.73 -0.57 -3.13
CA GLU A 73 -9.79 -0.07 -3.99
C GLU A 73 -11.11 -0.27 -3.26
N ALA A 74 -11.82 0.82 -2.99
CA ALA A 74 -13.09 0.79 -2.24
C ALA A 74 -14.11 1.67 -2.95
N PRO A 75 -14.72 1.18 -4.05
CA PRO A 75 -15.57 2.00 -4.91
C PRO A 75 -16.80 2.56 -4.20
N ASN A 76 -17.26 1.90 -3.14
CA ASN A 76 -18.46 2.34 -2.40
C ASN A 76 -18.14 3.26 -1.23
N MET A 77 -16.87 3.62 -1.04
CA MET A 77 -16.44 4.48 0.07
C MET A 77 -15.80 5.74 -0.49
N PRO A 78 -16.44 6.91 -0.32
CA PRO A 78 -15.91 8.14 -0.87
C PRO A 78 -14.51 8.46 -0.38
N PHE A 79 -13.68 8.95 -1.29
CA PHE A 79 -12.33 9.39 -0.97
C PHE A 79 -11.94 10.52 -1.91
N LEU A 80 -11.42 11.60 -1.37
CA LEU A 80 -10.99 12.74 -2.16
C LEU A 80 -9.53 12.58 -2.57
N PHE A 81 -9.31 12.24 -3.83
CA PHE A 81 -7.97 12.22 -4.42
C PHE A 81 -7.62 13.65 -4.82
N LYS A 82 -6.66 14.25 -4.14
CA LYS A 82 -6.24 15.62 -4.42
C LYS A 82 -4.74 15.68 -4.59
N GLU A 83 -4.27 16.72 -5.27
CA GLU A 83 -2.84 16.93 -5.43
C GLU A 83 -2.18 17.14 -4.08
N GLN A 84 -1.02 16.56 -3.91
CA GLN A 84 -0.19 16.70 -2.73
C GLN A 84 1.17 17.27 -3.14
N HIS A 85 1.80 17.99 -2.22
CA HIS A 85 3.19 18.33 -2.41
C HIS A 85 4.05 17.08 -2.18
N ASP A 86 5.18 16.97 -2.85
CA ASP A 86 6.07 15.82 -2.70
C ASP A 86 6.64 15.68 -1.28
N PHE A 87 6.72 16.78 -0.53
CA PHE A 87 7.14 16.71 0.87
C PHE A 87 6.01 16.35 1.83
N ASP A 88 4.76 16.30 1.36
CA ASP A 88 3.62 15.82 2.14
C ASP A 88 3.49 14.31 2.03
N MET A 89 3.69 13.79 0.83
CA MET A 89 3.57 12.37 0.56
C MET A 89 4.37 12.01 -0.68
N HIS A 90 5.26 11.03 -0.56
CA HIS A 90 5.95 10.47 -1.71
C HIS A 90 6.42 9.05 -1.41
N ILE A 91 6.67 8.28 -2.46
CA ILE A 91 7.27 6.96 -2.38
C ILE A 91 8.57 7.01 -3.16
N ALA A 92 9.63 6.51 -2.55
CA ALA A 92 10.92 6.39 -3.21
C ALA A 92 11.30 4.92 -3.31
N LEU A 93 11.59 4.47 -4.52
CA LEU A 93 11.99 3.10 -4.80
C LEU A 93 13.44 3.10 -5.28
N GLN A 94 14.24 2.26 -4.66
CA GLN A 94 15.64 2.12 -5.06
C GLN A 94 15.76 1.12 -6.20
N VAL A 95 16.52 1.50 -7.21
CA VAL A 95 16.84 0.61 -8.33
C VAL A 95 18.34 0.43 -8.44
N ASP A 96 18.75 -0.63 -9.12
CA ASP A 96 20.17 -0.90 -9.36
C ASP A 96 20.78 0.09 -10.33
#